data_f6eeece21d249f1d3eb09d62ab49671a
#
_entry.id   f6eeece21d249f1d3eb09d62ab49671a
#
_cell.length_a   1.000
_cell.length_b   1.000
_cell.length_c   1.000
_cell.angle_alpha   90.00
_cell.angle_beta   90.00
_cell.angle_gamma   90.00
#
_symmetry.space_group_name_H-M   'P 1'
#
loop_
_entity.id
_entity.type
_entity.pdbx_description
1 polymer ?
#
loop_
_entity_poly.entity_id
_entity_poly.type
_entity_poly.pdbx_seq_one_letter_code
_entity_poly.pdbx_strand_id
1 'polypeptide(L)'
;MLFRSFTVEPPNPALRCTPQSVAAHTLYENADPYYLVESGGTLDTTAVQYEALSDRAVRVRGSRFVASEKYTVRIEGAALAGFRSIVVAGIRDPLLLRQLDKFLSSLRAVINRKIEKSLKISSNAYTLSFRVYGWNASLGPLEPISHVEGHEIGLIIDVVASSQSMAADILPLVWHTGLHHAIPEHEGLISNFAFPFSPPGIDVGPVYRFCANHVWELKDPCEPFRMNMENL
;
A
#
# COMPACT_ATOMS: atom_id res chain seq x y z
N MET A 1 -2.74 -26.85 -28.81
CA MET A 1 -1.75 -27.71 -28.13
C MET A 1 -1.63 -27.20 -26.70
N LEU A 2 -2.20 -27.88 -25.74
CA LEU A 2 -2.13 -27.47 -24.33
C LEU A 2 -0.81 -27.99 -23.78
N PHE A 3 0.15 -27.12 -23.52
CA PHE A 3 1.34 -27.46 -22.78
C PHE A 3 0.93 -27.90 -21.38
N ARG A 4 1.20 -29.15 -21.02
CA ARG A 4 0.88 -29.71 -19.68
C ARG A 4 1.87 -29.29 -18.61
N SER A 5 2.99 -28.68 -19.00
CA SER A 5 4.03 -28.18 -18.09
C SER A 5 4.93 -27.17 -18.80
N PHE A 6 5.56 -26.28 -18.03
CA PHE A 6 6.60 -25.38 -18.49
C PHE A 6 7.67 -25.22 -17.42
N THR A 7 8.82 -24.69 -17.80
CA THR A 7 9.93 -24.41 -16.89
C THR A 7 10.15 -22.91 -16.81
N VAL A 8 10.31 -22.40 -15.60
CA VAL A 8 10.67 -21.01 -15.29
C VAL A 8 12.12 -20.96 -14.89
N GLU A 9 12.91 -20.09 -15.55
CA GLU A 9 14.32 -19.88 -15.27
C GLU A 9 14.66 -18.41 -15.53
N PRO A 10 15.40 -17.71 -14.63
CA PRO A 10 15.84 -16.36 -14.87
C PRO A 10 16.97 -16.32 -15.91
N PRO A 11 16.98 -15.33 -16.84
CA PRO A 11 18.04 -15.23 -17.83
C PRO A 11 19.41 -14.88 -17.22
N ASN A 12 19.44 -14.14 -16.11
CA ASN A 12 20.68 -13.81 -15.41
C ASN A 12 21.15 -14.98 -14.56
N PRO A 13 22.37 -15.53 -14.79
CA PRO A 13 22.92 -16.68 -14.08
C PRO A 13 23.15 -16.44 -12.57
N ALA A 14 23.23 -15.19 -12.11
CA ALA A 14 23.39 -14.85 -10.69
C ALA A 14 22.08 -14.94 -9.90
N LEU A 15 20.93 -15.04 -10.59
CA LEU A 15 19.63 -15.11 -9.93
C LEU A 15 19.20 -16.55 -9.65
N ARG A 16 18.48 -16.73 -8.56
CA ARG A 16 17.83 -17.99 -8.18
C ARG A 16 16.36 -18.01 -8.58
N CYS A 17 15.83 -19.20 -8.77
CA CYS A 17 14.42 -19.45 -9.00
C CYS A 17 14.00 -20.65 -8.15
N THR A 18 13.04 -20.46 -7.26
CA THR A 18 12.58 -21.48 -6.32
C THR A 18 11.09 -21.75 -6.49
N PRO A 19 10.57 -22.93 -6.08
CA PRO A 19 9.14 -23.19 -6.06
C PRO A 19 8.35 -22.10 -5.36
N GLN A 20 8.86 -21.59 -4.23
CA GLN A 20 8.22 -20.52 -3.48
C GLN A 20 8.16 -19.20 -4.27
N SER A 21 9.26 -18.79 -4.94
CA SER A 21 9.27 -17.55 -5.71
C SER A 21 8.33 -17.60 -6.91
N VAL A 22 8.23 -18.77 -7.57
CA VAL A 22 7.31 -18.95 -8.70
C VAL A 22 5.85 -19.01 -8.22
N ALA A 23 5.57 -19.74 -7.14
CA ALA A 23 4.24 -19.80 -6.56
C ALA A 23 3.77 -18.44 -6.06
N ALA A 24 4.64 -17.66 -5.42
CA ALA A 24 4.31 -16.32 -4.93
C ALA A 24 3.90 -15.35 -6.06
N HIS A 25 4.39 -15.56 -7.28
CA HIS A 25 4.01 -14.73 -8.42
C HIS A 25 2.54 -14.90 -8.83
N THR A 26 1.89 -16.02 -8.51
CA THR A 26 0.45 -16.21 -8.75
C THR A 26 -0.43 -15.27 -7.90
N LEU A 27 0.13 -14.67 -6.85
CA LEU A 27 -0.56 -13.69 -5.99
C LEU A 27 -0.41 -12.24 -6.48
N TYR A 28 0.39 -12.03 -7.54
CA TYR A 28 0.61 -10.69 -8.06
C TYR A 28 -0.68 -10.14 -8.67
N GLU A 29 -1.22 -9.07 -8.06
CA GLU A 29 -2.48 -8.40 -8.44
C GLU A 29 -3.72 -9.32 -8.46
N ASN A 30 -3.68 -10.46 -7.77
CA ASN A 30 -4.79 -11.40 -7.69
C ASN A 30 -5.32 -11.49 -6.25
N ALA A 31 -6.64 -11.46 -6.13
CA ALA A 31 -7.33 -11.62 -4.84
C ALA A 31 -7.46 -13.08 -4.42
N ASP A 32 -7.51 -14.00 -5.39
CA ASP A 32 -7.62 -15.45 -5.16
C ASP A 32 -6.39 -16.17 -5.72
N PRO A 33 -5.62 -16.92 -4.90
CA PRO A 33 -4.42 -17.63 -5.36
C PRO A 33 -4.74 -18.86 -6.21
N TYR A 34 -5.99 -19.34 -6.21
CA TYR A 34 -6.37 -20.57 -6.88
C TYR A 34 -7.13 -20.35 -8.18
N TYR A 35 -7.94 -19.29 -8.25
CA TYR A 35 -8.77 -18.99 -9.40
C TYR A 35 -8.49 -17.58 -9.91
N LEU A 36 -7.76 -17.50 -11.02
CA LEU A 36 -7.48 -16.23 -11.66
C LEU A 36 -8.51 -16.01 -12.76
N VAL A 37 -9.51 -15.18 -12.47
CA VAL A 37 -10.59 -14.85 -13.38
C VAL A 37 -10.14 -13.71 -14.29
N GLU A 38 -10.08 -13.99 -15.60
CA GLU A 38 -9.62 -13.07 -16.63
C GLU A 38 -10.67 -12.93 -17.74
N SER A 39 -10.46 -11.95 -18.62
CA SER A 39 -11.23 -11.91 -19.86
C SER A 39 -10.96 -13.17 -20.69
N GLY A 40 -12.01 -13.84 -21.10
CA GLY A 40 -11.94 -15.08 -21.89
C GLY A 40 -11.88 -16.36 -21.08
N GLY A 41 -11.74 -16.34 -19.75
CA GLY A 41 -11.81 -17.55 -18.94
C GLY A 41 -11.16 -17.46 -17.56
N THR A 42 -11.04 -18.60 -16.92
CA THR A 42 -10.45 -18.73 -15.59
C THR A 42 -9.24 -19.67 -15.62
N LEU A 43 -8.12 -19.22 -15.10
CA LEU A 43 -6.98 -20.08 -14.82
C LEU A 43 -7.17 -20.72 -13.43
N ASP A 44 -7.35 -22.03 -13.44
CA ASP A 44 -7.46 -22.88 -12.24
C ASP A 44 -6.06 -23.39 -11.87
N THR A 45 -5.57 -22.99 -10.72
CA THR A 45 -4.26 -23.36 -10.18
C THR A 45 -4.35 -24.29 -8.98
N THR A 46 -5.53 -24.81 -8.65
CA THR A 46 -5.76 -25.67 -7.46
C THR A 46 -4.92 -26.95 -7.47
N ALA A 47 -4.60 -27.50 -8.66
CA ALA A 47 -3.80 -28.69 -8.84
C ALA A 47 -2.36 -28.42 -9.28
N VAL A 48 -1.91 -27.14 -9.22
CA VAL A 48 -0.58 -26.77 -9.66
C VAL A 48 0.48 -27.36 -8.72
N GLN A 49 1.53 -27.86 -9.33
CA GLN A 49 2.72 -28.38 -8.65
C GLN A 49 3.94 -27.61 -9.13
N TYR A 50 4.79 -27.21 -8.19
CA TYR A 50 6.03 -26.50 -8.41
C TYR A 50 7.18 -27.40 -8.00
N GLU A 51 7.96 -27.88 -8.96
CA GLU A 51 9.08 -28.83 -8.77
C GLU A 51 10.41 -28.12 -9.04
N ALA A 52 11.29 -28.08 -8.05
CA ALA A 52 12.65 -27.60 -8.26
C ALA A 52 13.44 -28.57 -9.16
N LEU A 53 13.91 -28.09 -10.31
CA LEU A 53 14.83 -28.83 -11.19
C LEU A 53 16.29 -28.53 -10.83
N SER A 54 16.56 -27.33 -10.34
CA SER A 54 17.84 -26.86 -9.83
C SER A 54 17.57 -25.68 -8.86
N ASP A 55 18.62 -25.04 -8.37
CA ASP A 55 18.51 -23.78 -7.62
C ASP A 55 18.08 -22.56 -8.48
N ARG A 56 17.96 -22.76 -9.80
CA ARG A 56 17.63 -21.73 -10.79
C ARG A 56 16.46 -22.08 -11.69
N ALA A 57 15.94 -23.29 -11.64
CA ALA A 57 14.88 -23.73 -12.55
C ALA A 57 13.76 -24.45 -11.81
N VAL A 58 12.53 -24.08 -12.10
CA VAL A 58 11.32 -24.68 -11.52
C VAL A 58 10.41 -25.16 -12.64
N ARG A 59 9.99 -26.40 -12.56
CA ARG A 59 8.95 -26.96 -13.41
C ARG A 59 7.59 -26.67 -12.78
N VAL A 60 6.68 -26.13 -13.59
CA VAL A 60 5.28 -25.89 -13.23
C VAL A 60 4.39 -26.79 -14.05
N ARG A 61 3.46 -27.50 -13.40
CA ARG A 61 2.49 -28.39 -14.05
C ARG A 61 1.16 -28.40 -13.30
N GLY A 62 0.09 -28.80 -13.97
CA GLY A 62 -1.23 -29.01 -13.35
C GLY A 62 -2.15 -27.81 -13.39
N SER A 63 -1.75 -26.68 -13.98
CA SER A 63 -2.67 -25.58 -14.24
C SER A 63 -3.68 -25.96 -15.35
N ARG A 64 -4.90 -25.45 -15.22
CA ARG A 64 -5.97 -25.67 -16.19
C ARG A 64 -6.63 -24.33 -16.52
N PHE A 65 -6.73 -24.02 -17.81
CA PHE A 65 -7.52 -22.87 -18.28
C PHE A 65 -8.93 -23.36 -18.66
N VAL A 66 -9.95 -22.72 -18.09
CA VAL A 66 -11.36 -22.95 -18.39
C VAL A 66 -11.84 -21.73 -19.16
N ALA A 67 -12.04 -21.92 -20.47
CA ALA A 67 -12.52 -20.83 -21.32
C ALA A 67 -13.93 -20.41 -20.92
N SER A 68 -14.21 -19.10 -21.00
CA SER A 68 -15.57 -18.58 -20.86
C SER A 68 -16.39 -18.93 -22.11
N GLU A 69 -17.64 -19.32 -21.91
CA GLU A 69 -18.59 -19.54 -22.99
C GLU A 69 -19.15 -18.23 -23.58
N LYS A 70 -18.97 -17.14 -22.84
CA LYS A 70 -19.47 -15.80 -23.22
C LYS A 70 -18.30 -14.84 -23.41
N TYR A 71 -18.56 -13.80 -24.15
CA TYR A 71 -17.62 -12.71 -24.29
C TYR A 71 -17.53 -11.92 -22.99
N THR A 72 -16.32 -11.73 -22.50
CA THR A 72 -16.09 -11.03 -21.25
C THR A 72 -14.96 -9.99 -21.39
N VAL A 73 -15.06 -8.93 -20.62
CA VAL A 73 -13.98 -7.95 -20.44
C VAL A 73 -13.65 -7.78 -18.96
N ARG A 74 -12.39 -7.58 -18.64
CA ARG A 74 -11.97 -7.21 -17.29
C ARG A 74 -12.08 -5.69 -17.15
N ILE A 75 -12.76 -5.25 -16.09
CA ILE A 75 -12.95 -3.85 -15.75
C ILE A 75 -12.16 -3.59 -14.47
N GLU A 76 -11.35 -2.55 -14.51
CA GLU A 76 -10.64 -2.02 -13.35
C GLU A 76 -10.96 -0.54 -13.20
N GLY A 77 -11.07 -0.09 -11.96
CA GLY A 77 -11.42 1.29 -11.68
C GLY A 77 -10.78 1.82 -10.43
N ALA A 78 -10.44 3.11 -10.46
CA ALA A 78 -9.98 3.87 -9.33
C ALA A 78 -10.90 5.06 -9.06
N ALA A 79 -11.21 5.33 -7.79
CA ALA A 79 -11.99 6.49 -7.37
C ALA A 79 -11.11 7.47 -6.59
N LEU A 80 -11.36 8.77 -6.76
CA LEU A 80 -10.73 9.81 -5.95
C LEU A 80 -11.10 9.59 -4.48
N ALA A 81 -10.08 9.41 -3.63
CA ALA A 81 -10.23 9.20 -2.19
C ALA A 81 -10.02 10.47 -1.36
N GLY A 82 -9.41 11.50 -1.95
CA GLY A 82 -9.13 12.76 -1.30
C GLY A 82 -7.83 13.40 -1.79
N PHE A 83 -7.28 14.31 -0.98
CA PHE A 83 -6.03 15.00 -1.25
C PHE A 83 -5.09 14.82 -0.08
N ARG A 84 -3.81 14.65 -0.38
CA ARG A 84 -2.78 14.29 0.59
C ARG A 84 -1.79 15.41 0.82
N SER A 85 -1.44 15.61 2.09
CA SER A 85 -0.26 16.35 2.51
C SER A 85 0.53 15.51 3.51
N ILE A 86 1.87 15.54 3.42
CA ILE A 86 2.76 14.71 4.25
C ILE A 86 3.86 15.52 4.92
N VAL A 87 4.39 14.95 6.00
CA VAL A 87 5.70 15.33 6.58
C VAL A 87 6.56 14.08 6.68
N VAL A 88 7.82 14.22 6.34
CA VAL A 88 8.86 13.21 6.60
C VAL A 88 9.69 13.66 7.79
N ALA A 89 9.88 12.80 8.77
CA ALA A 89 10.68 13.07 9.96
C ALA A 89 11.53 11.88 10.35
N GLY A 90 12.71 12.14 10.91
CA GLY A 90 13.52 11.15 11.60
C GLY A 90 13.24 11.18 13.10
N ILE A 91 13.28 10.03 13.77
CA ILE A 91 13.24 9.89 15.23
C ILE A 91 14.43 9.04 15.64
N ARG A 92 15.24 9.57 16.59
CA ARG A 92 16.46 8.92 17.05
C ARG A 92 16.60 8.84 18.58
N ASP A 93 15.76 9.54 19.33
CA ASP A 93 15.81 9.50 20.80
C ASP A 93 15.52 8.07 21.29
N PRO A 94 16.45 7.44 22.05
CA PRO A 94 16.29 6.05 22.52
C PRO A 94 15.11 5.87 23.48
N LEU A 95 14.75 6.89 24.25
CA LEU A 95 13.61 6.85 25.16
C LEU A 95 12.30 6.87 24.37
N LEU A 96 12.23 7.73 23.35
CA LEU A 96 11.09 7.83 22.47
C LEU A 96 10.89 6.53 21.65
N LEU A 97 11.97 5.97 21.11
CA LEU A 97 11.93 4.72 20.35
C LEU A 97 11.38 3.55 21.18
N ARG A 98 11.76 3.45 22.46
CA ARG A 98 11.22 2.42 23.37
C ARG A 98 9.74 2.60 23.70
N GLN A 99 9.21 3.82 23.59
CA GLN A 99 7.82 4.17 23.92
C GLN A 99 7.01 4.60 22.70
N LEU A 100 7.46 4.24 21.49
CA LEU A 100 6.93 4.78 20.22
C LEU A 100 5.42 4.58 20.06
N ASP A 101 4.90 3.41 20.39
CA ASP A 101 3.46 3.15 20.33
C ASP A 101 2.64 4.05 21.24
N LYS A 102 3.12 4.23 22.47
CA LYS A 102 2.48 5.13 23.45
C LYS A 102 2.55 6.59 22.99
N PHE A 103 3.71 6.98 22.44
CA PHE A 103 3.90 8.30 21.87
C PHE A 103 2.91 8.57 20.73
N LEU A 104 2.86 7.71 19.72
CA LEU A 104 2.00 7.88 18.54
C LEU A 104 0.50 7.84 18.91
N SER A 105 0.11 6.98 19.85
CA SER A 105 -1.27 6.89 20.33
C SER A 105 -1.71 8.13 21.11
N SER A 106 -0.88 8.60 22.04
CA SER A 106 -1.16 9.82 22.81
C SER A 106 -1.13 11.07 21.94
N LEU A 107 -0.18 11.15 21.01
CA LEU A 107 -0.07 12.22 20.03
C LEU A 107 -1.34 12.32 19.17
N ARG A 108 -1.81 11.20 18.64
CA ARG A 108 -3.06 11.15 17.85
C ARG A 108 -4.25 11.71 18.64
N ALA A 109 -4.41 11.33 19.90
CA ALA A 109 -5.49 11.81 20.76
C ALA A 109 -5.43 13.33 20.99
N VAL A 110 -4.23 13.87 21.18
CA VAL A 110 -4.02 15.33 21.35
C VAL A 110 -4.29 16.06 20.05
N ILE A 111 -3.81 15.56 18.92
CA ILE A 111 -3.99 16.16 17.59
C ILE A 111 -5.47 16.24 17.24
N ASN A 112 -6.23 15.16 17.38
CA ASN A 112 -7.65 15.14 17.03
C ASN A 112 -8.43 16.22 17.81
N ARG A 113 -8.17 16.35 19.12
CA ARG A 113 -8.77 17.43 19.93
C ARG A 113 -8.35 18.82 19.49
N LYS A 114 -7.08 19.02 19.10
CA LYS A 114 -6.61 20.34 18.62
C LYS A 114 -7.25 20.70 17.29
N ILE A 115 -7.33 19.78 16.35
CA ILE A 115 -7.96 19.98 15.03
C ILE A 115 -9.44 20.36 15.21
N GLU A 116 -10.17 19.59 16.01
CA GLU A 116 -11.58 19.85 16.28
C GLU A 116 -11.79 21.23 16.94
N LYS A 117 -10.94 21.58 17.92
CA LYS A 117 -11.05 22.86 18.63
C LYS A 117 -10.66 24.05 17.76
N SER A 118 -9.56 23.97 17.01
CA SER A 118 -8.95 25.09 16.29
C SER A 118 -9.50 25.29 14.88
N LEU A 119 -9.71 24.17 14.15
CA LEU A 119 -10.18 24.22 12.77
C LEU A 119 -11.67 23.90 12.63
N LYS A 120 -12.33 23.43 13.71
CA LYS A 120 -13.72 22.96 13.67
C LYS A 120 -13.95 21.81 12.70
N ILE A 121 -12.92 20.98 12.47
CA ILE A 121 -12.93 19.82 11.60
C ILE A 121 -13.11 18.58 12.48
N SER A 122 -14.14 17.79 12.20
CA SER A 122 -14.39 16.53 12.89
C SER A 122 -13.38 15.44 12.47
N SER A 123 -13.04 14.52 13.38
CA SER A 123 -12.08 13.45 13.14
C SER A 123 -12.46 12.46 12.05
N ASN A 124 -13.73 12.43 11.62
CA ASN A 124 -14.20 11.64 10.49
C ASN A 124 -14.06 12.32 9.12
N ALA A 125 -13.69 13.61 9.09
CA ALA A 125 -13.53 14.39 7.86
C ALA A 125 -12.14 14.26 7.24
N TYR A 126 -11.20 13.61 7.91
CA TYR A 126 -9.84 13.38 7.44
C TYR A 126 -9.30 12.04 7.92
N THR A 127 -8.26 11.56 7.26
CA THR A 127 -7.48 10.41 7.71
C THR A 127 -6.10 10.90 8.12
N LEU A 128 -5.67 10.57 9.35
CA LEU A 128 -4.32 10.80 9.84
C LEU A 128 -3.63 9.44 10.00
N SER A 129 -2.51 9.23 9.33
CA SER A 129 -1.72 8.01 9.41
C SER A 129 -0.28 8.30 9.82
N PHE A 130 0.31 7.42 10.60
CA PHE A 130 1.73 7.39 10.93
C PHE A 130 2.32 6.11 10.32
N ARG A 131 3.30 6.26 9.43
CA ARG A 131 4.03 5.15 8.82
C ARG A 131 5.45 5.15 9.35
N VAL A 132 5.82 4.11 10.07
CA VAL A 132 7.11 4.01 10.74
C VAL A 132 8.05 3.11 9.93
N TYR A 133 8.88 3.71 9.09
CA TYR A 133 9.93 2.98 8.37
C TYR A 133 11.07 2.62 9.34
N GLY A 134 11.52 1.36 9.25
CA GLY A 134 12.37 0.75 10.27
C GLY A 134 11.59 -0.05 11.32
N TRP A 135 10.26 -0.14 11.13
CA TRP A 135 9.40 -1.02 11.90
C TRP A 135 8.19 -1.47 11.05
N ASN A 136 6.99 -0.90 11.23
CA ASN A 136 5.73 -1.45 10.71
C ASN A 136 5.15 -0.72 9.46
N ALA A 137 5.90 0.15 8.81
CA ALA A 137 5.38 0.95 7.69
C ALA A 137 4.92 0.10 6.49
N SER A 138 5.56 -1.05 6.24
CA SER A 138 5.27 -1.93 5.10
C SER A 138 4.11 -2.87 5.37
N LEU A 139 4.10 -3.54 6.52
CA LEU A 139 3.11 -4.56 6.86
C LEU A 139 1.98 -4.05 7.77
N GLY A 140 2.13 -2.87 8.37
CA GLY A 140 1.13 -2.30 9.28
C GLY A 140 0.81 -3.25 10.45
N PRO A 141 -0.48 -3.59 10.66
CA PRO A 141 -0.89 -4.50 11.74
C PRO A 141 -0.40 -5.94 11.58
N LEU A 142 0.11 -6.32 10.39
CA LEU A 142 0.65 -7.66 10.11
C LEU A 142 2.14 -7.78 10.43
N GLU A 143 2.78 -6.69 10.91
CA GLU A 143 4.19 -6.73 11.30
C GLU A 143 4.40 -7.71 12.47
N PRO A 144 5.24 -8.75 12.31
CA PRO A 144 5.46 -9.75 13.35
C PRO A 144 6.36 -9.26 14.48
N ILE A 145 7.19 -8.22 14.22
CA ILE A 145 8.09 -7.65 15.23
C ILE A 145 7.32 -6.59 16.03
N SER A 146 7.24 -6.77 17.33
CA SER A 146 6.40 -5.96 18.22
C SER A 146 7.00 -4.61 18.65
N HIS A 147 8.25 -4.33 18.30
CA HIS A 147 8.97 -3.12 18.73
C HIS A 147 10.04 -2.71 17.72
N VAL A 148 10.50 -1.46 17.82
CA VAL A 148 11.63 -0.95 17.03
C VAL A 148 12.93 -1.59 17.50
N GLU A 149 13.67 -2.21 16.58
CA GLU A 149 15.00 -2.80 16.86
C GLU A 149 16.14 -1.84 16.48
N GLY A 150 15.86 -0.87 15.60
CA GLY A 150 16.85 0.11 15.14
C GLY A 150 17.09 1.25 16.14
N HIS A 151 18.18 1.98 15.93
CA HIS A 151 18.52 3.18 16.70
C HIS A 151 17.97 4.47 16.09
N GLU A 152 17.36 4.39 14.93
CA GLU A 152 16.73 5.49 14.20
C GLU A 152 15.60 4.95 13.32
N ILE A 153 14.52 5.70 13.20
CA ILE A 153 13.39 5.39 12.32
C ILE A 153 13.04 6.59 11.45
N GLY A 154 12.44 6.30 10.28
CA GLY A 154 11.74 7.29 9.47
C GLY A 154 10.25 7.29 9.79
N LEU A 155 9.69 8.45 10.09
CA LEU A 155 8.25 8.65 10.28
C LEU A 155 7.69 9.46 9.12
N ILE A 156 6.71 8.90 8.41
CA ILE A 156 5.85 9.67 7.51
C ILE A 156 4.54 9.95 8.22
N ILE A 157 4.25 11.24 8.41
CA ILE A 157 2.96 11.73 8.85
C ILE A 157 2.14 12.00 7.58
N ASP A 158 1.00 11.34 7.44
CA ASP A 158 0.17 11.33 6.22
C ASP A 158 -1.24 11.80 6.59
N VAL A 159 -1.66 12.95 6.02
CA VAL A 159 -2.99 13.51 6.16
C VAL A 159 -3.69 13.46 4.82
N VAL A 160 -4.86 12.82 4.78
CA VAL A 160 -5.74 12.81 3.61
C VAL A 160 -7.07 13.42 3.99
N ALA A 161 -7.52 14.41 3.22
CA ALA A 161 -8.77 15.15 3.44
C ALA A 161 -9.54 15.34 2.12
N SER A 162 -10.74 15.90 2.20
CA SER A 162 -11.61 16.11 1.02
C SER A 162 -11.09 17.18 0.05
N SER A 163 -10.17 18.04 0.50
CA SER A 163 -9.50 19.03 -0.35
C SER A 163 -8.03 19.19 0.05
N GLN A 164 -7.20 19.68 -0.88
CA GLN A 164 -5.79 19.96 -0.62
C GLN A 164 -5.62 21.04 0.44
N SER A 165 -6.45 22.07 0.44
CA SER A 165 -6.40 23.14 1.45
C SER A 165 -6.66 22.58 2.86
N MET A 166 -7.66 21.70 3.03
CA MET A 166 -7.94 21.08 4.32
C MET A 166 -6.78 20.22 4.81
N ALA A 167 -6.17 19.42 3.94
CA ALA A 167 -5.00 18.61 4.29
C ALA A 167 -3.81 19.50 4.69
N ALA A 168 -3.57 20.59 3.96
CA ALA A 168 -2.52 21.56 4.22
C ALA A 168 -2.76 22.35 5.53
N ASP A 169 -4.01 22.65 5.90
CA ASP A 169 -4.34 23.33 7.16
C ASP A 169 -4.17 22.40 8.38
N ILE A 170 -4.48 21.12 8.23
CA ILE A 170 -4.35 20.12 9.28
C ILE A 170 -2.89 19.79 9.56
N LEU A 171 -2.07 19.60 8.53
CA LEU A 171 -0.71 19.08 8.64
C LEU A 171 0.20 19.86 9.60
N PRO A 172 0.23 21.22 9.61
CA PRO A 172 1.03 22.00 10.56
C PRO A 172 0.66 21.75 12.02
N LEU A 173 -0.63 21.58 12.34
CA LEU A 173 -1.05 21.25 13.71
C LEU A 173 -0.51 19.89 14.14
N VAL A 174 -0.41 18.95 13.21
CA VAL A 174 0.09 17.61 13.49
C VAL A 174 1.57 17.63 13.83
N TRP A 175 2.40 18.12 12.91
CA TRP A 175 3.85 18.05 13.10
C TRP A 175 4.35 19.01 14.18
N HIS A 176 3.78 20.21 14.34
CA HIS A 176 4.11 21.11 15.46
C HIS A 176 3.76 20.49 16.82
N THR A 177 2.60 19.83 16.90
CA THR A 177 2.25 19.14 18.15
C THR A 177 3.21 17.98 18.42
N GLY A 178 3.51 17.17 17.41
CA GLY A 178 4.40 16.02 17.55
C GLY A 178 5.83 16.40 17.89
N LEU A 179 6.32 17.53 17.36
CA LEU A 179 7.67 18.01 17.59
C LEU A 179 7.99 18.18 19.10
N HIS A 180 7.01 18.63 19.87
CA HIS A 180 7.16 18.94 21.31
C HIS A 180 6.23 18.08 22.19
N HIS A 181 5.67 17.00 21.66
CA HIS A 181 4.81 16.12 22.45
C HIS A 181 5.63 15.33 23.47
N ALA A 182 5.36 15.56 24.75
CA ALA A 182 6.08 14.90 25.84
C ALA A 182 5.63 13.45 26.03
N ILE A 183 6.56 12.61 26.41
CA ILE A 183 6.33 11.25 26.93
C ILE A 183 6.81 11.16 28.38
N PRO A 184 6.37 10.14 29.14
CA PRO A 184 6.94 9.89 30.47
C PRO A 184 8.47 9.81 30.44
N GLU A 185 9.12 10.30 31.48
CA GLU A 185 10.57 10.27 31.63
C GLU A 185 11.36 11.28 30.78
N HIS A 186 10.69 12.07 29.90
CA HIS A 186 11.38 13.17 29.22
C HIS A 186 11.85 14.25 30.21
N GLU A 187 13.08 14.65 30.06
CA GLU A 187 13.68 15.76 30.82
C GLU A 187 14.04 16.93 29.89
N GLY A 188 13.60 18.13 30.23
CA GLY A 188 13.94 19.37 29.50
C GLY A 188 13.10 19.65 28.27
N LEU A 189 13.60 20.58 27.44
CA LEU A 189 12.98 20.94 26.14
C LEU A 189 13.40 19.97 25.06
N ILE A 190 12.42 19.34 24.41
CA ILE A 190 12.66 18.24 23.48
C ILE A 190 12.11 18.58 22.11
N SER A 191 12.87 18.20 21.09
CA SER A 191 12.44 18.11 19.71
C SER A 191 12.44 16.64 19.27
N ASN A 192 11.24 16.06 19.15
CA ASN A 192 11.08 14.64 18.82
C ASN A 192 11.45 14.31 17.38
N PHE A 193 11.40 15.28 16.48
CA PHE A 193 11.50 15.10 15.05
C PHE A 193 12.70 15.83 14.46
N ALA A 194 13.43 15.15 13.59
CA ALA A 194 14.40 15.76 12.67
C ALA A 194 13.78 15.83 11.29
N PHE A 195 13.59 17.05 10.75
CA PHE A 195 13.02 17.25 9.43
C PHE A 195 14.11 17.38 8.38
N PRO A 196 14.05 16.57 7.27
CA PRO A 196 15.01 16.68 6.16
C PRO A 196 14.73 17.90 5.26
N PHE A 197 13.53 18.50 5.34
CA PHE A 197 13.10 19.62 4.51
C PHE A 197 12.65 20.83 5.33
N SER A 198 12.80 22.02 4.74
CA SER A 198 12.29 23.28 5.31
C SER A 198 11.63 24.09 4.18
N PRO A 199 10.32 24.34 4.23
CA PRO A 199 9.34 23.89 5.23
C PRO A 199 9.13 22.36 5.20
N PRO A 200 8.70 21.75 6.34
CA PRO A 200 8.62 20.28 6.41
C PRO A 200 7.36 19.69 5.75
N GLY A 201 6.32 20.50 5.56
CA GLY A 201 5.06 20.07 4.93
C GLY A 201 5.17 20.01 3.40
N ILE A 202 4.66 18.94 2.82
CA ILE A 202 4.67 18.66 1.38
C ILE A 202 3.24 18.33 0.94
N ASP A 203 2.72 19.09 -0.02
CA ASP A 203 1.46 18.79 -0.70
C ASP A 203 1.72 17.76 -1.81
N VAL A 204 1.04 16.62 -1.73
CA VAL A 204 1.23 15.51 -2.67
C VAL A 204 0.18 15.55 -3.79
N GLY A 205 -1.00 16.11 -3.51
CA GLY A 205 -2.09 16.17 -4.48
C GLY A 205 -3.15 15.08 -4.30
N PRO A 206 -3.89 14.74 -5.38
CA PRO A 206 -5.00 13.81 -5.33
C PRO A 206 -4.55 12.38 -5.01
N VAL A 207 -5.36 11.68 -4.23
CA VAL A 207 -5.18 10.28 -3.84
C VAL A 207 -6.31 9.46 -4.41
N TYR A 208 -5.98 8.35 -5.04
CA TYR A 208 -6.95 7.43 -5.59
C TYR A 208 -6.91 6.11 -4.83
N ARG A 209 -8.06 5.47 -4.74
CA ARG A 209 -8.16 4.07 -4.28
C ARG A 209 -8.71 3.20 -5.37
N PHE A 210 -8.19 2.02 -5.49
CA PHE A 210 -8.75 0.97 -6.33
C PHE A 210 -10.15 0.60 -5.81
N CYS A 211 -11.16 0.62 -6.65
CA CYS A 211 -12.55 0.45 -6.24
C CYS A 211 -13.33 -0.58 -7.06
N ALA A 212 -12.79 -1.01 -8.19
CA ALA A 212 -13.44 -2.00 -9.03
C ALA A 212 -12.40 -2.94 -9.66
N ASN A 213 -12.67 -4.24 -9.56
CA ASN A 213 -12.02 -5.30 -10.32
C ASN A 213 -13.08 -6.35 -10.59
N HIS A 214 -13.55 -6.40 -11.82
CA HIS A 214 -14.69 -7.24 -12.19
C HIS A 214 -14.57 -7.74 -13.62
N VAL A 215 -14.99 -8.98 -13.86
CA VAL A 215 -15.14 -9.54 -15.19
C VAL A 215 -16.60 -9.40 -15.61
N TRP A 216 -16.85 -8.59 -16.64
CA TRP A 216 -18.18 -8.28 -17.14
C TRP A 216 -18.51 -9.09 -18.39
N GLU A 217 -19.67 -9.76 -18.40
CA GLU A 217 -20.19 -10.46 -19.56
C GLU A 217 -20.83 -9.46 -20.52
N LEU A 218 -20.41 -9.50 -21.78
CA LEU A 218 -20.91 -8.64 -22.83
C LEU A 218 -21.90 -9.36 -23.72
N LYS A 219 -22.95 -8.65 -24.14
CA LYS A 219 -23.88 -9.10 -25.20
C LYS A 219 -23.27 -8.96 -26.59
N ASP A 220 -22.49 -7.89 -26.75
CA ASP A 220 -21.76 -7.58 -27.99
C ASP A 220 -20.29 -7.25 -27.56
N PRO A 221 -19.28 -7.85 -28.23
CA PRO A 221 -17.86 -7.56 -27.95
C PRO A 221 -17.48 -6.08 -28.02
N CYS A 222 -18.19 -5.28 -28.81
CA CYS A 222 -17.94 -3.86 -28.97
C CYS A 222 -18.76 -2.97 -28.03
N GLU A 223 -19.65 -3.54 -27.21
CA GLU A 223 -20.56 -2.79 -26.32
C GLU A 223 -19.85 -1.73 -25.45
N PRO A 224 -18.70 -2.00 -24.80
CA PRO A 224 -18.01 -1.03 -23.96
C PRO A 224 -17.11 -0.07 -24.74
N PHE A 225 -16.91 -0.28 -26.03
CA PHE A 225 -15.96 0.46 -26.86
C PHE A 225 -16.69 1.32 -27.90
N ARG A 226 -16.59 2.64 -27.76
CA ARG A 226 -17.06 3.56 -28.81
C ARG A 226 -16.02 3.56 -29.94
N MET A 227 -16.39 3.06 -31.09
CA MET A 227 -15.56 3.16 -32.29
C MET A 227 -15.84 4.49 -32.99
N ASN A 228 -14.82 5.35 -33.14
CA ASN A 228 -14.86 6.50 -34.03
C ASN A 228 -14.03 6.15 -35.26
N MET A 229 -14.65 6.21 -36.45
CA MET A 229 -13.94 6.09 -37.72
C MET A 229 -13.64 7.49 -38.25
N GLU A 230 -12.37 7.83 -38.42
CA GLU A 230 -11.91 9.05 -39.07
C GLU A 230 -11.39 8.67 -40.48
N ASN A 231 -11.85 9.39 -41.50
CA ASN A 231 -11.24 9.29 -42.82
C ASN A 231 -9.92 10.08 -42.80
N LEU A 232 -8.83 9.38 -43.06
CA LEU A 232 -7.49 9.96 -43.22
C LEU A 232 -7.36 10.71 -44.54
#